data_5cd2bbe2c26c8c7fff85a488644beb1f
#
_entry.id   5cd2bbe2c26c8c7fff85a488644beb1f
#
_cell.length_a   1.000
_cell.length_b   1.000
_cell.length_c   1.000
_cell.angle_alpha   90.00
_cell.angle_beta   90.00
_cell.angle_gamma   90.00
#
_symmetry.space_group_name_H-M   'P 1'
#
loop_
_entity.id
_entity.type
_entity.pdbx_description
1 polymer ?
#
loop_
_entity_poly.entity_id
_entity_poly.type
_entity_poly.pdbx_seq_one_letter_code
_entity_poly.pdbx_strand_id
1 'polypeptide(L)'
;RLLSRGLGDVYKRQVILAASTHKEEDEIVIEAFKDLKQEKLFQGHFVLAPRHPERAKDLQNICLRFGLNSRLYTNKQSFDDVDITIINVIGVMDDLFQRSRVTFMGGSLIKRGGHNLIEPAYFGSPILIGPHTFNFEEIVDEFISSDAALLVRNKIELVNAYRDVIQDENLATSLSSNAKNIIKKRRGSTVIQLSYIMDIIRNK
;
A
#
# COMPACT_ATOMS: atom_id res chain seq x y z
N ARG A 1 12.07 -14.28 5.34
CA ARG A 1 12.38 -15.65 4.85
C ARG A 1 11.49 -16.76 5.44
N LEU A 2 10.44 -16.46 6.19
CA LEU A 2 9.62 -17.47 6.89
C LEU A 2 8.27 -17.81 6.21
N LEU A 3 7.96 -17.20 5.06
CA LEU A 3 6.70 -17.47 4.35
C LEU A 3 6.92 -18.07 2.93
N SER A 4 8.12 -18.50 2.60
CA SER A 4 8.46 -18.97 1.24
C SER A 4 8.50 -20.50 1.09
N ARG A 5 7.94 -21.29 2.00
CA ARG A 5 7.85 -22.73 1.83
C ARG A 5 6.40 -23.19 1.66
N GLY A 6 5.99 -23.37 0.41
CA GLY A 6 4.95 -24.36 0.09
C GLY A 6 3.60 -23.88 -0.39
N LEU A 7 3.42 -22.62 -0.75
CA LEU A 7 2.18 -22.18 -1.36
C LEU A 7 2.44 -21.65 -2.77
N GLY A 8 1.97 -22.39 -3.76
CA GLY A 8 2.13 -22.06 -5.17
C GLY A 8 1.52 -20.70 -5.55
N ASP A 9 1.75 -20.27 -6.78
CA ASP A 9 1.45 -18.95 -7.34
C ASP A 9 0.02 -18.41 -7.12
N VAL A 10 -0.91 -19.25 -6.71
CA VAL A 10 -2.34 -18.92 -6.44
C VAL A 10 -2.51 -18.06 -5.18
N TYR A 11 -1.54 -18.05 -4.24
CA TYR A 11 -1.63 -17.30 -2.99
C TYR A 11 -0.88 -15.94 -3.01
N LYS A 12 -0.43 -15.49 -4.14
CA LYS A 12 0.49 -14.35 -4.25
C LYS A 12 -0.13 -12.98 -4.11
N ARG A 13 -1.39 -12.79 -3.82
CA ARG A 13 -1.98 -11.46 -3.59
C ARG A 13 -3.27 -11.56 -2.78
N GLN A 14 -3.12 -11.89 -1.50
CA GLN A 14 -4.27 -12.03 -0.59
C GLN A 14 -4.37 -10.92 0.46
N VAL A 15 -3.60 -9.86 0.31
CA VAL A 15 -3.57 -8.78 1.28
C VAL A 15 -4.15 -7.50 0.68
N ILE A 16 -5.13 -6.92 1.35
CA ILE A 16 -5.47 -5.51 1.20
C ILE A 16 -4.65 -4.77 2.26
N LEU A 17 -3.79 -3.87 1.81
CA LEU A 17 -2.86 -3.15 2.67
C LEU A 17 -3.24 -1.67 2.75
N ALA A 18 -3.29 -1.13 3.97
CA ALA A 18 -3.21 0.29 4.19
C ALA A 18 -1.86 0.61 4.83
N ALA A 19 -0.99 1.27 4.08
CA ALA A 19 0.40 1.52 4.43
C ALA A 19 0.62 2.96 4.89
N SER A 20 1.40 3.15 5.94
CA SER A 20 1.81 4.46 6.47
C SER A 20 0.63 5.37 6.84
N THR A 21 -0.42 4.81 7.46
CA THR A 21 -1.60 5.56 7.87
C THR A 21 -1.33 6.47 9.08
N HIS A 22 -2.11 7.53 9.19
CA HIS A 22 -2.07 8.51 10.28
C HIS A 22 -3.38 8.55 11.06
N LYS A 23 -3.33 9.13 12.27
CA LYS A 23 -4.43 9.12 13.24
C LYS A 23 -5.76 9.59 12.64
N GLU A 24 -5.72 10.63 11.82
CA GLU A 24 -6.91 11.29 11.30
C GLU A 24 -7.58 10.52 10.13
N GLU A 25 -6.88 9.54 9.53
CA GLU A 25 -7.42 8.72 8.43
C GLU A 25 -7.68 7.25 8.82
N ASP A 26 -7.18 6.81 9.98
CA ASP A 26 -7.30 5.41 10.41
C ASP A 26 -8.75 4.93 10.48
N GLU A 27 -9.65 5.76 11.00
CA GLU A 27 -11.07 5.40 11.11
C GLU A 27 -11.71 5.24 9.73
N ILE A 28 -11.36 6.09 8.77
CA ILE A 28 -11.82 6.01 7.37
C ILE A 28 -11.39 4.67 6.76
N VAL A 29 -10.13 4.30 6.96
CA VAL A 29 -9.54 3.06 6.41
C VAL A 29 -10.14 1.82 7.07
N ILE A 30 -10.29 1.82 8.40
CA ILE A 30 -10.87 0.70 9.15
C ILE A 30 -12.34 0.51 8.77
N GLU A 31 -13.09 1.60 8.63
CA GLU A 31 -14.49 1.56 8.20
C GLU A 31 -14.61 1.04 6.76
N ALA A 32 -13.71 1.45 5.86
CA ALA A 32 -13.65 0.90 4.50
C ALA A 32 -13.38 -0.61 4.49
N PHE A 33 -12.49 -1.10 5.34
CA PHE A 33 -12.27 -2.55 5.49
C PHE A 33 -13.51 -3.26 6.01
N LYS A 34 -14.23 -2.66 6.96
CA LYS A 34 -15.49 -3.22 7.48
C LYS A 34 -16.53 -3.38 6.37
N ASP A 35 -16.69 -2.34 5.54
CA ASP A 35 -17.65 -2.35 4.42
C ASP A 35 -17.31 -3.48 3.43
N LEU A 36 -16.05 -3.61 3.01
CA LEU A 36 -15.59 -4.69 2.14
C LEU A 36 -15.77 -6.09 2.72
N LYS A 37 -15.54 -6.24 4.04
CA LYS A 37 -15.78 -7.52 4.73
C LYS A 37 -17.26 -7.92 4.69
N GLN A 38 -18.16 -6.96 4.87
CA GLN A 38 -19.61 -7.22 4.82
C GLN A 38 -20.06 -7.65 3.42
N GLU A 39 -19.45 -7.13 2.37
CA GLU A 39 -19.73 -7.50 0.99
C GLU A 39 -19.25 -8.92 0.63
N LYS A 40 -18.38 -9.54 1.44
CA LYS A 40 -17.78 -10.87 1.21
C LYS A 40 -17.06 -11.04 -0.13
N LEU A 41 -16.65 -9.93 -0.73
CA LEU A 41 -16.00 -9.93 -2.04
C LEU A 41 -14.54 -10.35 -2.00
N PHE A 42 -13.95 -10.31 -0.82
CA PHE A 42 -12.54 -10.63 -0.61
C PHE A 42 -12.36 -11.64 0.53
N GLN A 43 -11.70 -12.74 0.22
CA GLN A 43 -11.40 -13.81 1.19
C GLN A 43 -9.97 -13.73 1.74
N GLY A 44 -9.28 -12.61 1.50
CA GLY A 44 -7.92 -12.39 2.00
C GLY A 44 -7.88 -11.65 3.32
N HIS A 45 -6.71 -11.08 3.61
CA HIS A 45 -6.41 -10.44 4.90
C HIS A 45 -6.35 -8.93 4.76
N PHE A 46 -6.91 -8.22 5.73
CA PHE A 46 -6.72 -6.79 5.85
C PHE A 46 -5.51 -6.52 6.75
N VAL A 47 -4.57 -5.72 6.25
CA VAL A 47 -3.37 -5.33 6.97
C VAL A 47 -3.32 -3.81 7.10
N LEU A 48 -3.17 -3.34 8.32
CA LEU A 48 -3.02 -1.93 8.65
C LEU A 48 -1.61 -1.68 9.17
N ALA A 49 -0.83 -0.92 8.45
CA ALA A 49 0.54 -0.56 8.81
C ALA A 49 0.63 0.95 9.09
N PRO A 50 0.48 1.40 10.34
CA PRO A 50 0.56 2.81 10.68
C PRO A 50 1.97 3.36 10.42
N ARG A 51 2.07 4.65 10.09
CA ARG A 51 3.36 5.35 9.95
C ARG A 51 4.20 5.28 11.24
N HIS A 52 3.53 5.24 12.37
CA HIS A 52 4.10 5.18 13.71
C HIS A 52 3.66 3.87 14.39
N PRO A 53 4.52 2.82 14.40
CA PRO A 53 4.17 1.49 14.94
C PRO A 53 3.74 1.48 16.41
N GLU A 54 4.18 2.45 17.21
CA GLU A 54 3.78 2.64 18.61
C GLU A 54 2.28 2.87 18.78
N ARG A 55 1.58 3.31 17.73
CA ARG A 55 0.11 3.54 17.72
C ARG A 55 -0.70 2.25 17.55
N ALA A 56 -0.05 1.12 17.35
CA ALA A 56 -0.74 -0.12 17.02
C ALA A 56 -1.77 -0.56 18.09
N LYS A 57 -1.52 -0.28 19.38
CA LYS A 57 -2.50 -0.54 20.45
C LYS A 57 -3.73 0.35 20.37
N ASP A 58 -3.55 1.63 20.02
CA ASP A 58 -4.68 2.56 19.85
C ASP A 58 -5.55 2.12 18.68
N LEU A 59 -4.92 1.63 17.60
CA LEU A 59 -5.63 1.08 16.45
C LEU A 59 -6.45 -0.16 16.78
N GLN A 60 -5.99 -1.03 17.68
CA GLN A 60 -6.80 -2.16 18.18
C GLN A 60 -8.09 -1.66 18.84
N ASN A 61 -8.01 -0.62 19.67
CA ASN A 61 -9.19 -0.01 20.29
C ASN A 61 -10.16 0.59 19.25
N ILE A 62 -9.63 1.19 18.19
CA ILE A 62 -10.44 1.69 17.08
C ILE A 62 -11.14 0.52 16.37
N CYS A 63 -10.42 -0.53 16.00
CA CYS A 63 -11.01 -1.72 15.38
C CYS A 63 -12.14 -2.30 16.21
N LEU A 64 -11.94 -2.40 17.54
CA LEU A 64 -12.97 -2.92 18.47
C LEU A 64 -14.23 -2.04 18.46
N ARG A 65 -14.11 -0.72 18.43
CA ARG A 65 -15.26 0.21 18.34
C ARG A 65 -16.08 -0.01 17.05
N PHE A 66 -15.43 -0.41 15.96
CA PHE A 66 -16.07 -0.76 14.69
C PHE A 66 -16.58 -2.22 14.65
N GLY A 67 -16.42 -2.99 15.73
CA GLY A 67 -16.84 -4.39 15.83
C GLY A 67 -15.95 -5.33 15.02
N LEU A 68 -14.66 -4.98 14.84
CA LEU A 68 -13.68 -5.77 14.14
C LEU A 68 -12.65 -6.36 15.10
N ASN A 69 -12.38 -7.65 14.96
CA ASN A 69 -11.31 -8.32 15.69
C ASN A 69 -9.96 -7.96 15.03
N SER A 70 -9.01 -7.53 15.85
CA SER A 70 -7.68 -7.18 15.34
C SER A 70 -6.58 -7.81 16.19
N ARG A 71 -5.42 -8.01 15.55
CA ARG A 71 -4.22 -8.58 16.15
C ARG A 71 -3.00 -7.75 15.81
N LEU A 72 -2.07 -7.63 16.74
CA LEU A 72 -0.73 -7.12 16.44
C LEU A 72 0.06 -8.17 15.67
N TYR A 73 0.85 -7.70 14.70
CA TYR A 73 1.70 -8.56 13.90
C TYR A 73 2.73 -9.29 14.77
N THR A 74 2.88 -10.59 14.55
CA THR A 74 3.95 -11.39 15.13
C THR A 74 4.50 -12.35 14.06
N ASN A 75 5.80 -12.56 14.04
CA ASN A 75 6.48 -13.41 13.04
C ASN A 75 6.06 -14.89 13.05
N LYS A 76 5.21 -15.32 13.98
CA LYS A 76 4.89 -16.74 14.22
C LYS A 76 3.43 -17.12 13.99
N GLN A 77 2.57 -16.18 13.61
CA GLN A 77 1.13 -16.43 13.52
C GLN A 77 0.62 -16.36 12.09
N SER A 78 -0.34 -17.24 11.78
CA SER A 78 -1.13 -17.13 10.55
C SER A 78 -2.07 -15.92 10.66
N PHE A 79 -2.55 -15.42 9.53
CA PHE A 79 -3.50 -14.30 9.48
C PHE A 79 -4.94 -14.77 9.76
N ASP A 80 -5.18 -16.07 9.98
CA ASP A 80 -6.45 -16.73 9.71
C ASP A 80 -7.61 -16.46 10.70
N ASP A 81 -7.40 -15.87 11.86
CA ASP A 81 -8.46 -15.78 12.88
C ASP A 81 -8.88 -14.35 13.24
N VAL A 82 -8.48 -13.36 12.45
CA VAL A 82 -8.76 -11.95 12.74
C VAL A 82 -9.19 -11.19 11.51
N ASP A 83 -9.92 -10.11 11.71
CA ASP A 83 -10.37 -9.23 10.62
C ASP A 83 -9.25 -8.34 10.10
N ILE A 84 -8.42 -7.82 11.02
CA ILE A 84 -7.33 -6.88 10.70
C ILE A 84 -6.06 -7.31 11.45
N THR A 85 -4.96 -7.41 10.72
CA THR A 85 -3.62 -7.48 11.32
C THR A 85 -3.00 -6.08 11.33
N ILE A 86 -2.57 -5.62 12.50
CA ILE A 86 -1.95 -4.31 12.69
C ILE A 86 -0.44 -4.48 12.82
N ILE A 87 0.31 -3.80 11.97
CA ILE A 87 1.77 -3.85 11.96
C ILE A 87 2.32 -2.94 13.05
N ASN A 88 3.07 -3.53 13.96
CA ASN A 88 3.69 -2.86 15.11
C ASN A 88 5.22 -2.96 15.11
N VAL A 89 5.80 -3.35 13.98
CA VAL A 89 7.25 -3.54 13.78
C VAL A 89 7.73 -2.86 12.50
N ILE A 90 9.02 -2.63 12.40
CA ILE A 90 9.69 -2.06 11.21
C ILE A 90 10.31 -3.20 10.38
N GLY A 91 10.49 -3.00 9.07
CA GLY A 91 11.24 -3.88 8.19
C GLY A 91 10.43 -5.02 7.55
N VAL A 92 9.10 -4.97 7.61
CA VAL A 92 8.22 -5.99 7.01
C VAL A 92 7.45 -5.49 5.78
N MET A 93 7.61 -4.22 5.41
CA MET A 93 6.81 -3.59 4.36
C MET A 93 7.06 -4.19 2.98
N ASP A 94 8.29 -4.58 2.65
CA ASP A 94 8.63 -5.20 1.38
C ASP A 94 7.83 -6.48 1.14
N ASP A 95 7.78 -7.35 2.15
CA ASP A 95 6.99 -8.59 2.09
C ASP A 95 5.48 -8.30 1.95
N LEU A 96 4.99 -7.26 2.61
CA LEU A 96 3.58 -6.84 2.53
C LEU A 96 3.24 -6.28 1.15
N PHE A 97 4.05 -5.39 0.59
CA PHE A 97 3.84 -4.87 -0.77
C PHE A 97 3.86 -5.97 -1.83
N GLN A 98 4.78 -6.93 -1.70
CA GLN A 98 4.86 -8.06 -2.63
C GLN A 98 3.62 -8.94 -2.62
N ARG A 99 2.93 -9.04 -1.48
CA ARG A 99 1.72 -9.86 -1.27
C ARG A 99 0.42 -9.08 -1.45
N SER A 100 0.50 -7.76 -1.57
CA SER A 100 -0.69 -6.93 -1.64
C SER A 100 -1.42 -7.08 -2.96
N ARG A 101 -2.69 -7.38 -2.89
CA ARG A 101 -3.64 -7.28 -4.01
C ARG A 101 -3.83 -5.81 -4.39
N VAL A 102 -3.87 -4.95 -3.38
CA VAL A 102 -3.97 -3.50 -3.52
C VAL A 102 -3.43 -2.84 -2.26
N THR A 103 -2.76 -1.70 -2.42
CA THR A 103 -2.22 -0.89 -1.33
C THR A 103 -2.78 0.52 -1.37
N PHE A 104 -3.41 0.94 -0.28
CA PHE A 104 -3.67 2.34 -0.01
C PHE A 104 -2.45 2.98 0.67
N MET A 105 -1.96 4.09 0.12
CA MET A 105 -0.85 4.86 0.70
C MET A 105 -1.38 6.00 1.56
N GLY A 106 -1.16 5.89 2.85
CA GLY A 106 -1.67 6.80 3.87
C GLY A 106 -1.02 8.20 3.87
N GLY A 107 -1.47 9.06 4.79
CA GLY A 107 -1.09 10.47 4.86
C GLY A 107 -1.64 11.28 3.68
N SER A 108 -2.51 10.69 2.89
CA SER A 108 -2.97 11.24 1.62
C SER A 108 -4.47 11.58 1.58
N LEU A 109 -5.32 10.96 2.39
CA LEU A 109 -6.71 11.40 2.60
C LEU A 109 -6.82 12.61 3.52
N ILE A 110 -5.75 12.91 4.22
CA ILE A 110 -5.61 14.04 5.15
C ILE A 110 -4.42 14.90 4.74
N LYS A 111 -4.35 16.13 5.22
CA LYS A 111 -3.29 17.10 4.85
C LYS A 111 -1.94 16.78 5.50
N ARG A 112 -1.39 15.59 5.22
CA ARG A 112 -0.05 15.15 5.67
C ARG A 112 0.98 15.07 4.54
N GLY A 113 0.54 15.18 3.27
CA GLY A 113 1.42 15.25 2.12
C GLY A 113 1.76 13.93 1.46
N GLY A 114 1.10 12.83 1.89
CA GLY A 114 1.28 11.50 1.32
C GLY A 114 2.61 10.83 1.70
N HIS A 115 2.82 9.65 1.14
CA HIS A 115 4.04 8.87 1.29
C HIS A 115 4.56 8.40 -0.08
N ASN A 116 5.80 7.91 -0.11
CA ASN A 116 6.50 7.50 -1.33
C ASN A 116 5.82 6.30 -2.01
N LEU A 117 5.52 6.43 -3.32
CA LEU A 117 4.91 5.38 -4.14
C LEU A 117 5.93 4.42 -4.77
N ILE A 118 7.22 4.71 -4.69
CA ILE A 118 8.28 3.92 -5.34
C ILE A 118 8.33 2.50 -4.78
N GLU A 119 8.22 2.33 -3.47
CA GLU A 119 8.29 1.02 -2.83
C GLU A 119 7.15 0.08 -3.27
N PRO A 120 5.85 0.44 -3.10
CA PRO A 120 4.77 -0.42 -3.58
C PRO A 120 4.82 -0.65 -5.09
N ALA A 121 5.21 0.34 -5.89
CA ALA A 121 5.38 0.22 -7.33
C ALA A 121 6.48 -0.76 -7.72
N TYR A 122 7.59 -0.75 -7.01
CA TYR A 122 8.70 -1.69 -7.23
C TYR A 122 8.26 -3.14 -7.09
N PHE A 123 7.45 -3.43 -6.07
CA PHE A 123 6.88 -4.76 -5.86
C PHE A 123 5.65 -5.05 -6.74
N GLY A 124 5.16 -4.05 -7.47
CA GLY A 124 4.00 -4.17 -8.37
C GLY A 124 2.69 -4.34 -7.62
N SER A 125 2.57 -3.75 -6.44
CA SER A 125 1.28 -3.59 -5.78
C SER A 125 0.47 -2.51 -6.49
N PRO A 126 -0.79 -2.74 -6.90
CA PRO A 126 -1.70 -1.69 -7.32
C PRO A 126 -1.88 -0.64 -6.21
N ILE A 127 -1.84 0.64 -6.57
CA ILE A 127 -1.73 1.75 -5.61
C ILE A 127 -3.01 2.58 -5.62
N LEU A 128 -3.54 2.86 -4.42
CA LEU A 128 -4.56 3.86 -4.15
C LEU A 128 -3.94 5.00 -3.36
N ILE A 129 -4.24 6.25 -3.70
CA ILE A 129 -3.68 7.44 -3.03
C ILE A 129 -4.74 8.52 -2.90
N GLY A 130 -4.72 9.24 -1.78
CA GLY A 130 -5.59 10.40 -1.55
C GLY A 130 -5.08 11.67 -2.24
N PRO A 131 -5.84 12.79 -2.16
CA PRO A 131 -5.56 14.03 -2.88
C PRO A 131 -4.47 14.89 -2.25
N HIS A 132 -4.03 14.61 -1.02
CA HIS A 132 -3.05 15.43 -0.32
C HIS A 132 -1.66 14.81 -0.44
N THR A 133 -0.92 15.21 -1.49
CA THR A 133 0.35 14.58 -1.88
C THR A 133 1.51 15.56 -2.06
N PHE A 134 1.43 16.73 -1.44
CA PHE A 134 2.35 17.85 -1.64
C PHE A 134 3.84 17.53 -1.31
N ASN A 135 4.13 16.47 -0.56
CA ASN A 135 5.50 15.99 -0.37
C ASN A 135 6.04 15.19 -1.55
N PHE A 136 5.15 14.71 -2.45
CA PHE A 136 5.46 13.80 -3.55
C PHE A 136 4.66 14.16 -4.82
N GLU A 137 4.25 15.42 -4.98
CA GLU A 137 3.33 15.89 -6.02
C GLU A 137 3.76 15.44 -7.41
N GLU A 138 4.98 15.76 -7.81
CA GLU A 138 5.51 15.42 -9.15
C GLU A 138 5.42 13.90 -9.46
N ILE A 139 5.79 13.06 -8.51
CA ILE A 139 5.76 11.61 -8.73
C ILE A 139 4.33 11.07 -8.72
N VAL A 140 3.46 11.62 -7.88
CA VAL A 140 2.06 11.21 -7.84
C VAL A 140 1.34 11.60 -9.12
N ASP A 141 1.57 12.80 -9.64
CA ASP A 141 1.03 13.27 -10.92
C ASP A 141 1.47 12.37 -12.08
N GLU A 142 2.74 11.95 -12.12
CA GLU A 142 3.21 10.97 -13.10
C GLU A 142 2.49 9.62 -12.96
N PHE A 143 2.26 9.13 -11.73
CA PHE A 143 1.57 7.88 -11.51
C PHE A 143 0.10 7.93 -11.93
N ILE A 144 -0.61 9.03 -11.61
CA ILE A 144 -2.02 9.21 -11.98
C ILE A 144 -2.15 9.38 -13.50
N SER A 145 -1.34 10.24 -14.12
CA SER A 145 -1.41 10.50 -15.57
C SER A 145 -0.99 9.29 -16.42
N SER A 146 -0.29 8.34 -15.85
CA SER A 146 0.13 7.08 -16.49
C SER A 146 -0.75 5.89 -16.15
N ASP A 147 -1.91 6.07 -15.52
CA ASP A 147 -2.77 5.00 -15.02
C ASP A 147 -2.00 3.96 -14.17
N ALA A 148 -1.08 4.44 -13.33
CA ALA A 148 -0.24 3.63 -12.45
C ALA A 148 -0.73 3.64 -10.99
N ALA A 149 -1.66 4.53 -10.64
CA ALA A 149 -2.33 4.61 -9.35
C ALA A 149 -3.74 5.17 -9.53
N LEU A 150 -4.63 4.88 -8.57
CA LEU A 150 -5.98 5.45 -8.52
C LEU A 150 -6.08 6.50 -7.42
N LEU A 151 -6.64 7.67 -7.77
CA LEU A 151 -6.92 8.74 -6.82
C LEU A 151 -8.24 8.45 -6.11
N VAL A 152 -8.24 8.51 -4.77
CA VAL A 152 -9.42 8.33 -3.91
C VAL A 152 -9.55 9.49 -2.95
N ARG A 153 -10.71 10.15 -2.88
CA ARG A 153 -10.89 11.41 -2.13
C ARG A 153 -11.60 11.24 -0.79
N ASN A 154 -12.24 10.09 -0.60
CA ASN A 154 -13.04 9.81 0.59
C ASN A 154 -13.24 8.30 0.78
N LYS A 155 -13.92 7.90 1.86
CA LYS A 155 -14.21 6.51 2.17
C LYS A 155 -14.94 5.78 1.04
N ILE A 156 -15.94 6.42 0.43
CA ILE A 156 -16.75 5.79 -0.62
C ILE A 156 -15.89 5.47 -1.84
N GLU A 157 -15.07 6.42 -2.27
CA GLU A 157 -14.13 6.21 -3.39
C GLU A 157 -13.08 5.16 -3.04
N LEU A 158 -12.60 5.11 -1.79
CA LEU A 158 -11.64 4.10 -1.32
C LEU A 158 -12.25 2.69 -1.38
N VAL A 159 -13.48 2.51 -0.89
CA VAL A 159 -14.19 1.22 -0.96
C VAL A 159 -14.41 0.80 -2.41
N ASN A 160 -14.86 1.72 -3.26
CA ASN A 160 -15.08 1.44 -4.68
C ASN A 160 -13.77 1.04 -5.38
N ALA A 161 -12.69 1.79 -5.17
CA ALA A 161 -11.40 1.48 -5.76
C ALA A 161 -10.83 0.12 -5.29
N TYR A 162 -10.98 -0.21 -3.99
CA TYR A 162 -10.64 -1.55 -3.51
C TYR A 162 -11.45 -2.63 -4.23
N ARG A 163 -12.77 -2.43 -4.34
CA ARG A 163 -13.68 -3.37 -5.02
C ARG A 163 -13.26 -3.59 -6.47
N ASP A 164 -13.04 -2.50 -7.21
CA ASP A 164 -12.68 -2.54 -8.62
C ASP A 164 -11.38 -3.31 -8.83
N VAL A 165 -10.33 -3.01 -8.06
CA VAL A 165 -9.04 -3.71 -8.15
C VAL A 165 -9.12 -5.18 -7.72
N ILE A 166 -10.00 -5.52 -6.77
CA ILE A 166 -10.21 -6.91 -6.32
C ILE A 166 -10.91 -7.73 -7.42
N GLN A 167 -11.94 -7.16 -8.04
CA GLN A 167 -12.79 -7.87 -8.99
C GLN A 167 -12.25 -7.88 -10.42
N ASP A 168 -11.50 -6.84 -10.82
CA ASP A 168 -10.94 -6.71 -12.16
C ASP A 168 -9.43 -7.01 -12.16
N GLU A 169 -9.08 -8.21 -12.65
CA GLU A 169 -7.69 -8.64 -12.80
C GLU A 169 -6.93 -7.84 -13.86
N ASN A 170 -7.63 -7.38 -14.91
CA ASN A 170 -7.00 -6.57 -15.95
C ASN A 170 -6.63 -5.19 -15.40
N LEU A 171 -7.52 -4.57 -14.63
CA LEU A 171 -7.24 -3.31 -13.95
C LEU A 171 -6.04 -3.46 -13.00
N ALA A 172 -6.04 -4.47 -12.14
CA ALA A 172 -4.95 -4.72 -11.20
C ALA A 172 -3.60 -4.94 -11.92
N THR A 173 -3.61 -5.70 -13.01
CA THR A 173 -2.42 -5.97 -13.83
C THR A 173 -1.93 -4.72 -14.54
N SER A 174 -2.83 -3.91 -15.08
CA SER A 174 -2.50 -2.65 -15.75
C SER A 174 -1.85 -1.67 -14.80
N LEU A 175 -2.48 -1.39 -13.64
CA LEU A 175 -1.91 -0.52 -12.59
C LEU A 175 -0.51 -0.97 -12.17
N SER A 176 -0.35 -2.26 -11.89
CA SER A 176 0.92 -2.87 -11.49
C SER A 176 2.00 -2.71 -12.56
N SER A 177 1.65 -2.97 -13.83
CA SER A 177 2.59 -2.90 -14.96
C SER A 177 3.02 -1.47 -15.25
N ASN A 178 2.07 -0.53 -15.24
CA ASN A 178 2.33 0.89 -15.44
C ASN A 178 3.24 1.45 -14.34
N ALA A 179 2.95 1.13 -13.07
CA ALA A 179 3.78 1.52 -11.94
C ALA A 179 5.22 1.00 -12.07
N LYS A 180 5.39 -0.29 -12.41
CA LYS A 180 6.73 -0.86 -12.67
C LYS A 180 7.46 -0.20 -13.82
N ASN A 181 6.76 0.21 -14.88
CA ASN A 181 7.36 0.90 -16.02
C ASN A 181 7.90 2.28 -15.63
N ILE A 182 7.19 3.04 -14.79
CA ILE A 182 7.69 4.30 -14.23
C ILE A 182 8.99 4.06 -13.47
N ILE A 183 9.03 3.07 -12.58
CA ILE A 183 10.23 2.74 -11.81
C ILE A 183 11.41 2.35 -12.70
N LYS A 184 11.16 1.55 -13.76
CA LYS A 184 12.22 1.19 -14.73
C LYS A 184 12.81 2.41 -15.44
N LYS A 185 11.96 3.34 -15.87
CA LYS A 185 12.42 4.59 -16.53
C LYS A 185 13.26 5.44 -15.56
N ARG A 186 12.84 5.57 -14.31
CA ARG A 186 13.55 6.38 -13.30
C ARG A 186 14.89 5.77 -12.87
N ARG A 187 15.06 4.44 -12.87
CA ARG A 187 16.36 3.79 -12.61
C ARG A 187 17.46 4.21 -13.58
N GLY A 188 17.13 4.50 -14.84
CA GLY A 188 18.10 4.98 -15.83
C GLY A 188 18.66 6.37 -15.51
N SER A 189 17.90 7.23 -14.87
CA SER A 189 18.31 8.61 -14.56
C SER A 189 19.50 8.68 -13.58
N THR A 190 19.58 7.78 -12.61
CA THR A 190 20.71 7.73 -11.66
C THR A 190 22.03 7.38 -12.34
N VAL A 191 22.02 6.47 -13.31
CA VAL A 191 23.22 6.11 -14.07
C VAL A 191 23.68 7.30 -14.93
N ILE A 192 22.75 8.02 -15.54
CA ILE A 192 23.05 9.21 -16.35
C ILE A 192 23.64 10.32 -15.48
N GLN A 193 23.05 10.59 -14.31
CA GLN A 193 23.59 11.59 -13.36
C GLN A 193 24.98 11.22 -12.87
N LEU A 194 25.24 9.95 -12.55
CA LEU A 194 26.57 9.45 -12.18
C LEU A 194 27.59 9.66 -13.33
N SER A 195 27.21 9.41 -14.58
CA SER A 195 28.11 9.63 -15.71
C SER A 195 28.49 11.12 -15.85
N TYR A 196 27.54 12.05 -15.72
CA TYR A 196 27.84 13.48 -15.74
C TYR A 196 28.76 13.92 -14.61
N ILE A 197 28.54 13.41 -13.38
CA ILE A 197 29.41 13.71 -12.23
C ILE A 197 30.83 13.18 -12.49
N MET A 198 30.96 11.97 -13.00
CA MET A 198 32.27 11.36 -13.32
C MET A 198 32.99 12.14 -14.43
N ASP A 199 32.28 12.64 -15.44
CA ASP A 199 32.87 13.46 -16.52
C ASP A 199 33.35 14.80 -15.98
N ILE A 200 32.63 15.45 -15.08
CA ILE A 200 33.07 16.71 -14.43
C ILE A 200 34.33 16.45 -13.57
N ILE A 201 34.42 15.32 -12.88
CA ILE A 201 35.60 15.00 -12.04
C ILE A 201 36.83 14.68 -12.91
N ARG A 202 36.64 14.02 -14.05
CA ARG A 202 37.74 13.65 -14.97
C ARG A 202 38.30 14.83 -15.77
N ASN A 203 37.50 15.88 -15.92
CA ASN A 203 37.89 17.08 -16.68
C ASN A 203 38.43 18.21 -15.78
N LYS A 204 38.71 17.93 -14.52
CA LYS A 204 39.48 18.78 -13.61
C LYS A 204 40.88 18.21 -13.38
#